data_18bb2316bbd938f5daa5895911e9aa13
#
_entry.id   18bb2316bbd938f5daa5895911e9aa13
#
_cell.length_a   1.000
_cell.length_b   1.000
_cell.length_c   1.000
_cell.angle_alpha   90.00
_cell.angle_beta   90.00
_cell.angle_gamma   90.00
#
_symmetry.space_group_name_H-M   'P 1'
#
loop_
_entity.id
_entity.type
_entity.pdbx_description
1 polymer ?
#
loop_
_entity_poly.entity_id
_entity_poly.type
_entity_poly.pdbx_seq_one_letter_code
_entity_poly.pdbx_strand_id
1 'polypeptide(L)'
;MKWHIFLSPIYKGCVALGIFIISAADVSAQDVIARHAEHASASTRFMGILYQNPSYQMDRYKTSLNRASLYNHNRQATLPPLLEDGDDTQLWGARVDAYIPKGKSAIWGYAHYDNSRTKNIHYSETSDASLLYPYVMADTIGGGTSKDELYDFMGGFSTRLNPKWIIGAQGVYTAQLDYRTRDPRPKNLTSDIKLTAGTSYLLSAYQVGAALHFHRYKQTNEVKVYNETSAPLFYHLTGLGTDYYRFRG
;
A
#
# COMPACT_ATOMS: atom_id res chain seq x y z
N MET A 1 9.92 41.93 -7.75
CA MET A 1 10.57 40.63 -7.59
C MET A 1 9.50 39.56 -7.81
N LYS A 2 9.41 38.99 -9.04
CA LYS A 2 8.36 38.02 -9.43
C LYS A 2 8.86 36.60 -9.14
N TRP A 3 8.20 35.91 -8.24
CA TRP A 3 8.48 34.50 -7.98
C TRP A 3 7.75 33.65 -9.03
N HIS A 4 8.50 33.06 -9.95
CA HIS A 4 7.99 32.00 -10.83
C HIS A 4 8.10 30.67 -10.10
N ILE A 5 6.98 30.15 -9.63
CA ILE A 5 6.88 28.77 -9.12
C ILE A 5 6.91 27.84 -10.34
N PHE A 6 8.05 27.21 -10.58
CA PHE A 6 8.18 26.13 -11.55
C PHE A 6 7.54 24.87 -10.94
N LEU A 7 6.27 24.63 -11.20
CA LEU A 7 5.62 23.34 -10.95
C LEU A 7 6.15 22.35 -11.99
N SER A 8 6.80 21.28 -11.52
CA SER A 8 7.34 20.23 -12.39
C SER A 8 6.20 19.54 -13.17
N PRO A 9 6.45 19.03 -14.39
CA PRO A 9 5.43 18.41 -15.24
C PRO A 9 4.74 17.18 -14.61
N ILE A 10 5.34 16.58 -13.60
CA ILE A 10 4.80 15.43 -12.85
C ILE A 10 3.53 15.82 -12.06
N TYR A 11 3.48 17.03 -11.51
CA TYR A 11 2.31 17.52 -10.77
C TYR A 11 1.09 17.75 -11.65
N LYS A 12 1.29 18.12 -12.92
CA LYS A 12 0.17 18.34 -13.86
C LYS A 12 -0.52 17.05 -14.28
N GLY A 13 0.22 15.92 -14.31
CA GLY A 13 -0.35 14.61 -14.64
C GLY A 13 -1.23 14.04 -13.52
N CYS A 14 -0.85 14.22 -12.26
CA CYS A 14 -1.62 13.69 -11.12
C CYS A 14 -2.93 14.45 -10.89
N VAL A 15 -2.95 15.77 -11.13
CA VAL A 15 -4.18 16.59 -11.03
C VAL A 15 -5.16 16.27 -12.17
N ALA A 16 -4.67 15.99 -13.37
CA ALA A 16 -5.51 15.61 -14.50
C ALA A 16 -6.17 14.24 -14.33
N LEU A 17 -5.49 13.27 -13.67
CA LEU A 17 -6.06 11.95 -13.39
C LEU A 17 -7.18 12.00 -12.33
N GLY A 18 -7.10 12.95 -11.39
CA GLY A 18 -8.13 13.14 -10.35
C GLY A 18 -9.44 13.74 -10.84
N ILE A 19 -9.43 14.48 -11.94
CA ILE A 19 -10.62 15.21 -12.46
C ILE A 19 -11.48 14.33 -13.39
N PHE A 20 -10.95 13.23 -13.94
CA PHE A 20 -11.67 12.40 -14.91
C PHE A 20 -12.69 11.40 -14.30
N ILE A 21 -12.81 11.30 -12.96
CA ILE A 21 -13.67 10.31 -12.28
C ILE A 21 -15.04 10.88 -11.87
N ILE A 22 -15.31 12.16 -12.06
CA ILE A 22 -16.61 12.76 -11.72
C ILE A 22 -17.44 12.96 -12.99
N SER A 23 -17.84 11.86 -13.65
CA SER A 23 -19.06 11.88 -14.46
C SER A 23 -20.22 11.53 -13.51
N ALA A 24 -20.89 12.54 -12.99
CA ALA A 24 -22.12 12.41 -12.22
C ALA A 24 -23.21 11.86 -13.14
N ALA A 25 -23.41 10.56 -13.09
CA ALA A 25 -24.72 10.00 -13.45
C ALA A 25 -25.67 10.35 -12.31
N ASP A 26 -26.87 10.82 -12.60
CA ASP A 26 -27.95 11.03 -11.64
C ASP A 26 -28.29 9.69 -10.96
N VAL A 27 -27.68 9.43 -9.80
CA VAL A 27 -27.89 8.23 -9.01
C VAL A 27 -28.76 8.61 -7.82
N SER A 28 -29.93 7.99 -7.70
CA SER A 28 -30.81 8.23 -6.54
C SER A 28 -30.11 7.78 -5.25
N ALA A 29 -30.37 8.45 -4.11
CA ALA A 29 -29.75 8.11 -2.83
C ALA A 29 -30.01 6.65 -2.40
N GLN A 30 -31.17 6.08 -2.73
CA GLN A 30 -31.50 4.67 -2.46
C GLN A 30 -30.61 3.71 -3.25
N ASP A 31 -30.29 4.03 -4.49
CA ASP A 31 -29.35 3.28 -5.33
C ASP A 31 -27.94 3.25 -4.73
N VAL A 32 -27.46 4.37 -4.19
CA VAL A 32 -26.15 4.45 -3.55
C VAL A 32 -26.09 3.56 -2.32
N ILE A 33 -27.12 3.58 -1.47
CA ILE A 33 -27.18 2.74 -0.26
C ILE A 33 -27.19 1.26 -0.64
N ALA A 34 -27.99 0.85 -1.63
CA ALA A 34 -28.05 -0.53 -2.09
C ALA A 34 -26.71 -1.03 -2.65
N ARG A 35 -26.03 -0.22 -3.47
CA ARG A 35 -24.71 -0.52 -4.01
C ARG A 35 -23.66 -0.65 -2.91
N HIS A 36 -23.68 0.27 -1.95
CA HIS A 36 -22.77 0.21 -0.81
C HIS A 36 -23.01 -1.06 0.02
N ALA A 37 -24.25 -1.44 0.27
CA ALA A 37 -24.59 -2.65 1.01
C ALA A 37 -24.13 -3.93 0.28
N GLU A 38 -24.27 -3.98 -1.05
CA GLU A 38 -23.73 -5.09 -1.86
C GLU A 38 -22.21 -5.22 -1.70
N HIS A 39 -21.47 -4.11 -1.84
CA HIS A 39 -20.02 -4.10 -1.76
C HIS A 39 -19.49 -4.34 -0.33
N ALA A 40 -20.27 -4.05 0.70
CA ALA A 40 -19.93 -4.26 2.12
C ALA A 40 -20.43 -5.60 2.68
N SER A 41 -21.01 -6.47 1.84
CA SER A 41 -21.64 -7.71 2.31
C SER A 41 -20.65 -8.66 3.01
N ALA A 42 -21.14 -9.37 4.03
CA ALA A 42 -20.34 -10.35 4.75
C ALA A 42 -19.84 -11.48 3.85
N SER A 43 -20.67 -11.95 2.90
CA SER A 43 -20.27 -12.97 1.93
C SER A 43 -19.05 -12.56 1.11
N THR A 44 -19.00 -11.32 0.65
CA THR A 44 -17.84 -10.78 -0.08
C THR A 44 -16.57 -10.77 0.76
N ARG A 45 -16.69 -10.53 2.07
CA ARG A 45 -15.53 -10.56 2.99
C ARG A 45 -15.03 -12.00 3.21
N PHE A 46 -15.91 -12.96 3.38
CA PHE A 46 -15.54 -14.38 3.54
C PHE A 46 -14.87 -14.94 2.28
N MET A 47 -15.29 -14.51 1.11
CA MET A 47 -14.73 -14.95 -0.17
C MET A 47 -13.43 -14.20 -0.56
N GLY A 48 -12.84 -13.40 0.34
CA GLY A 48 -11.66 -12.60 0.06
C GLY A 48 -10.49 -13.37 -0.55
N ILE A 49 -10.27 -14.61 -0.11
CA ILE A 49 -9.21 -15.49 -0.65
C ILE A 49 -9.47 -15.84 -2.12
N LEU A 50 -10.71 -16.11 -2.51
CA LEU A 50 -11.05 -16.44 -3.90
C LEU A 50 -10.77 -15.26 -4.83
N TYR A 51 -11.01 -14.05 -4.36
CA TYR A 51 -10.82 -12.83 -5.14
C TYR A 51 -9.36 -12.41 -5.32
N GLN A 52 -8.41 -13.15 -4.73
CA GLN A 52 -6.99 -13.02 -5.06
C GLN A 52 -6.70 -13.51 -6.49
N ASN A 53 -7.50 -14.45 -7.01
CA ASN A 53 -7.50 -14.77 -8.43
C ASN A 53 -8.36 -13.74 -9.19
N PRO A 54 -7.77 -12.91 -10.06
CA PRO A 54 -8.49 -11.83 -10.74
C PRO A 54 -9.63 -12.32 -11.65
N SER A 55 -9.65 -13.57 -12.09
CA SER A 55 -10.75 -14.10 -12.87
C SER A 55 -12.07 -14.20 -12.10
N TYR A 56 -12.02 -14.32 -10.76
CA TYR A 56 -13.22 -14.33 -9.91
C TYR A 56 -13.78 -12.93 -9.63
N GLN A 57 -13.02 -11.90 -9.92
CA GLN A 57 -13.46 -10.52 -9.71
C GLN A 57 -14.60 -10.11 -10.65
N MET A 58 -14.74 -10.78 -11.79
CA MET A 58 -15.74 -10.44 -12.80
C MET A 58 -17.18 -10.48 -12.25
N ASP A 59 -17.48 -11.50 -11.46
CA ASP A 59 -18.81 -11.73 -10.92
C ASP A 59 -18.93 -11.33 -9.43
N ARG A 60 -17.95 -10.55 -8.93
CA ARG A 60 -17.89 -10.15 -7.52
C ARG A 60 -19.03 -9.24 -7.11
N TYR A 61 -19.32 -8.25 -7.94
CA TYR A 61 -20.39 -7.28 -7.72
C TYR A 61 -21.22 -7.10 -9.00
N LYS A 62 -22.53 -6.91 -8.82
CA LYS A 62 -23.47 -6.65 -9.92
C LYS A 62 -23.48 -5.17 -10.30
N THR A 63 -23.18 -4.30 -9.34
CA THR A 63 -23.25 -2.86 -9.51
C THR A 63 -21.88 -2.21 -9.49
N SER A 64 -21.75 -1.07 -10.18
CA SER A 64 -20.56 -0.22 -10.09
C SER A 64 -20.58 0.59 -8.80
N LEU A 65 -19.42 0.78 -8.20
CA LEU A 65 -19.24 1.68 -7.07
C LEU A 65 -17.89 2.38 -7.19
N ASN A 66 -17.92 3.71 -7.09
CA ASN A 66 -16.75 4.53 -6.89
C ASN A 66 -16.85 5.15 -5.49
N ARG A 67 -15.81 5.03 -4.72
CA ARG A 67 -15.75 5.55 -3.34
C ARG A 67 -14.47 6.36 -3.16
N ALA A 68 -14.60 7.56 -2.62
CA ALA A 68 -13.50 8.35 -2.13
C ALA A 68 -13.61 8.51 -0.61
N SER A 69 -12.52 8.39 0.09
CA SER A 69 -12.45 8.55 1.54
C SER A 69 -11.22 9.33 1.96
N LEU A 70 -11.41 10.21 2.94
CA LEU A 70 -10.36 10.87 3.69
C LEU A 70 -10.46 10.37 5.12
N TYR A 71 -9.35 10.09 5.76
CA TYR A 71 -9.35 9.59 7.12
C TYR A 71 -8.14 10.10 7.90
N ASN A 72 -8.33 10.15 9.20
CA ASN A 72 -7.28 10.43 10.17
C ASN A 72 -7.31 9.34 11.23
N HIS A 73 -6.13 8.86 11.60
CA HIS A 73 -5.97 7.87 12.65
C HIS A 73 -4.87 8.32 13.61
N ASN A 74 -5.21 8.37 14.91
CA ASN A 74 -4.27 8.69 15.97
C ASN A 74 -4.22 7.52 16.94
N ARG A 75 -3.02 7.03 17.21
CA ARG A 75 -2.77 5.95 18.16
C ARG A 75 -1.78 6.45 19.22
N GLN A 76 -2.13 6.30 20.47
CA GLN A 76 -1.22 6.48 21.60
C GLN A 76 -1.24 5.20 22.44
N ALA A 77 -0.07 4.65 22.72
CA ALA A 77 0.09 3.45 23.52
C ALA A 77 1.04 3.75 24.69
N THR A 78 0.61 3.47 25.90
CA THR A 78 1.48 3.60 27.09
C THR A 78 2.64 2.60 27.03
N LEU A 79 2.41 1.44 26.42
CA LEU A 79 3.40 0.39 26.15
C LEU A 79 3.14 -0.13 24.73
N PRO A 80 4.01 0.18 23.76
CA PRO A 80 3.91 -0.44 22.43
C PRO A 80 4.23 -1.92 22.52
N PRO A 81 3.67 -2.75 21.62
CA PRO A 81 3.98 -4.19 21.57
C PRO A 81 5.47 -4.46 21.34
N LEU A 82 6.10 -3.64 20.50
CA LEU A 82 7.53 -3.61 20.24
C LEU A 82 8.02 -2.17 20.38
N LEU A 83 9.21 -2.00 20.93
CA LEU A 83 9.81 -0.67 21.08
C LEU A 83 10.13 -0.02 19.72
N GLU A 84 10.33 -0.85 18.72
CA GLU A 84 10.57 -0.47 17.33
C GLU A 84 9.33 0.14 16.65
N ASP A 85 8.12 -0.16 17.15
CA ASP A 85 6.86 0.34 16.57
C ASP A 85 6.52 1.78 17.00
N GLY A 86 7.23 2.31 18.04
CA GLY A 86 6.89 3.60 18.64
C GLY A 86 5.55 3.59 19.39
N ASP A 87 5.27 4.66 20.09
CA ASP A 87 4.10 4.77 21.00
C ASP A 87 3.05 5.80 20.57
N ASP A 88 3.40 6.81 19.79
CA ASP A 88 2.50 7.86 19.31
C ASP A 88 2.55 7.95 17.79
N THR A 89 1.47 7.52 17.13
CA THR A 89 1.34 7.56 15.67
C THR A 89 0.18 8.47 15.28
N GLN A 90 0.47 9.42 14.42
CA GLN A 90 -0.50 10.29 13.76
C GLN A 90 -0.47 9.99 12.27
N LEU A 91 -1.61 9.62 11.71
CA LEU A 91 -1.75 9.27 10.30
C LEU A 91 -2.95 10.01 9.70
N TRP A 92 -2.78 10.54 8.53
CA TRP A 92 -3.87 10.97 7.66
C TRP A 92 -3.69 10.36 6.27
N GLY A 93 -4.81 10.04 5.65
CA GLY A 93 -4.77 9.36 4.37
C GLY A 93 -5.95 9.68 3.49
N ALA A 94 -5.79 9.35 2.22
CA ALA A 94 -6.79 9.46 1.19
C ALA A 94 -6.84 8.17 0.37
N ARG A 95 -8.05 7.69 0.07
CA ARG A 95 -8.24 6.50 -0.74
C ARG A 95 -9.39 6.68 -1.71
N VAL A 96 -9.18 6.25 -2.93
CA VAL A 96 -10.21 6.14 -3.97
C VAL A 96 -10.26 4.70 -4.45
N ASP A 97 -11.45 4.09 -4.43
CA ASP A 97 -11.70 2.75 -4.93
C ASP A 97 -12.72 2.83 -6.07
N ALA A 98 -12.55 1.99 -7.07
CA ALA A 98 -13.47 1.86 -8.18
C ALA A 98 -13.70 0.40 -8.55
N TYR A 99 -14.94 0.05 -8.86
CA TYR A 99 -15.31 -1.20 -9.48
C TYR A 99 -16.41 -0.95 -10.54
N ILE A 100 -16.16 -1.41 -11.76
CA ILE A 100 -17.02 -1.12 -12.91
C ILE A 100 -17.25 -2.42 -13.68
N PRO A 101 -18.41 -3.10 -13.49
CA PRO A 101 -18.83 -4.20 -14.35
C PRO A 101 -19.34 -3.65 -15.68
N LYS A 102 -18.89 -4.22 -16.80
CA LYS A 102 -19.30 -3.81 -18.14
C LYS A 102 -19.49 -5.03 -19.05
N GLY A 103 -20.70 -5.51 -19.12
CA GLY A 103 -21.08 -6.64 -19.98
C GLY A 103 -20.31 -7.92 -19.60
N LYS A 104 -19.40 -8.36 -20.46
CA LYS A 104 -18.58 -9.57 -20.25
C LYS A 104 -17.27 -9.29 -19.53
N SER A 105 -17.07 -8.09 -19.00
CA SER A 105 -15.81 -7.67 -18.38
C SER A 105 -16.08 -6.89 -17.10
N ALA A 106 -15.11 -6.87 -16.21
CA ALA A 106 -15.08 -5.99 -15.05
C ALA A 106 -13.68 -5.35 -14.93
N ILE A 107 -13.66 -4.10 -14.51
CA ILE A 107 -12.45 -3.33 -14.22
C ILE A 107 -12.54 -2.84 -12.79
N TRP A 108 -11.44 -2.90 -12.04
CA TRP A 108 -11.39 -2.41 -10.68
C TRP A 108 -10.03 -1.82 -10.38
N GLY A 109 -9.97 -1.03 -9.33
CA GLY A 109 -8.73 -0.48 -8.86
C GLY A 109 -8.89 0.39 -7.65
N TYR A 110 -7.76 0.76 -7.06
CA TYR A 110 -7.69 1.79 -6.04
C TYR A 110 -6.40 2.60 -6.18
N ALA A 111 -6.47 3.81 -5.66
CA ALA A 111 -5.33 4.66 -5.34
C ALA A 111 -5.42 5.04 -3.87
N HIS A 112 -4.33 4.89 -3.14
CA HIS A 112 -4.25 5.09 -1.70
C HIS A 112 -2.99 5.87 -1.37
N TYR A 113 -3.11 6.87 -0.51
CA TYR A 113 -2.01 7.66 0.02
C TYR A 113 -2.15 7.78 1.53
N ASP A 114 -1.07 7.48 2.24
CA ASP A 114 -0.95 7.72 3.66
C ASP A 114 0.27 8.60 3.95
N ASN A 115 0.10 9.50 4.91
CA ASN A 115 1.18 10.25 5.51
C ASN A 115 1.11 10.05 7.02
N SER A 116 2.17 9.52 7.59
CA SER A 116 2.21 9.24 9.01
C SER A 116 3.45 9.82 9.69
N ARG A 117 3.30 10.05 10.99
CA ARG A 117 4.38 10.44 11.89
C ARG A 117 4.29 9.58 13.14
N THR A 118 5.37 8.82 13.40
CA THR A 118 5.47 7.94 14.57
C THR A 118 6.61 8.42 15.46
N LYS A 119 6.33 8.59 16.76
CA LYS A 119 7.32 9.02 17.77
C LYS A 119 7.78 7.85 18.62
N ASN A 120 8.90 8.09 19.31
CA ASN A 120 9.50 7.16 20.27
C ASN A 120 9.82 5.78 19.66
N ILE A 121 10.29 5.77 18.41
CA ILE A 121 10.82 4.57 17.77
C ILE A 121 12.23 4.31 18.34
N HIS A 122 12.44 3.11 18.84
CA HIS A 122 13.70 2.69 19.43
C HIS A 122 14.35 1.61 18.57
N TYR A 123 15.68 1.63 18.48
CA TYR A 123 16.54 0.54 17.98
C TYR A 123 16.29 0.08 16.53
N SER A 124 15.43 0.71 15.77
CA SER A 124 15.17 0.32 14.38
C SER A 124 15.47 1.46 13.41
N GLU A 125 16.26 1.16 12.40
CA GLU A 125 16.58 2.06 11.29
C GLU A 125 16.00 1.55 9.95
N THR A 126 15.23 0.47 9.99
CA THR A 126 14.66 -0.20 8.83
C THR A 126 13.15 -0.11 8.87
N SER A 127 12.50 0.38 7.81
CA SER A 127 11.08 0.17 7.59
C SER A 127 10.84 -1.30 7.20
N ASP A 128 9.61 -1.79 7.38
CA ASP A 128 9.24 -3.20 7.09
C ASP A 128 10.19 -4.24 7.75
N ALA A 129 10.64 -3.96 8.97
CA ALA A 129 11.56 -4.82 9.69
C ALA A 129 11.06 -6.27 9.77
N SER A 130 9.75 -6.49 9.92
CA SER A 130 9.15 -7.82 9.98
C SER A 130 9.30 -8.62 8.68
N LEU A 131 9.31 -7.96 7.53
CA LEU A 131 9.51 -8.59 6.22
C LEU A 131 10.98 -8.88 5.95
N LEU A 132 11.87 -7.98 6.40
CA LEU A 132 13.30 -8.07 6.11
C LEU A 132 14.10 -8.83 7.15
N TYR A 133 13.52 -9.05 8.35
CA TYR A 133 14.21 -9.79 9.40
C TYR A 133 14.74 -11.15 8.89
N PRO A 134 15.98 -11.53 9.20
CA PRO A 134 16.90 -10.91 10.17
C PRO A 134 17.87 -9.86 9.58
N TYR A 135 17.71 -9.46 8.33
CA TYR A 135 18.61 -8.54 7.62
C TYR A 135 18.18 -7.08 7.81
N VAL A 136 18.23 -6.59 9.02
CA VAL A 136 17.76 -5.25 9.39
C VAL A 136 18.91 -4.38 9.88
N MET A 137 18.75 -3.06 9.80
CA MET A 137 19.63 -2.10 10.43
C MET A 137 19.04 -1.68 11.77
N ALA A 138 19.88 -1.71 12.80
CA ALA A 138 19.54 -1.35 14.16
C ALA A 138 20.54 -0.32 14.72
N ASP A 139 20.10 0.46 15.68
CA ASP A 139 20.94 1.39 16.43
C ASP A 139 20.89 1.12 17.95
N THR A 140 21.59 1.93 18.72
CA THR A 140 21.56 1.91 20.20
C THR A 140 20.80 3.10 20.77
N ILE A 141 20.17 3.92 19.93
CA ILE A 141 19.48 5.14 20.32
C ILE A 141 18.00 4.89 20.47
N GLY A 142 17.40 5.43 21.50
CA GLY A 142 15.96 5.37 21.70
C GLY A 142 15.27 6.71 21.41
N GLY A 143 13.97 6.65 21.09
CA GLY A 143 13.09 7.81 21.06
C GLY A 143 13.13 8.64 19.78
N GLY A 144 13.40 8.04 18.63
CA GLY A 144 13.34 8.69 17.32
C GLY A 144 11.92 9.03 16.88
N THR A 145 11.79 9.99 15.96
CA THR A 145 10.52 10.28 15.26
C THR A 145 10.70 10.00 13.79
N SER A 146 9.91 9.07 13.25
CA SER A 146 9.85 8.79 11.83
C SER A 146 8.69 9.52 11.16
N LYS A 147 8.90 9.85 9.89
CA LYS A 147 7.87 10.32 8.96
C LYS A 147 7.82 9.35 7.81
N ASP A 148 6.61 8.93 7.49
CA ASP A 148 6.36 7.93 6.48
C ASP A 148 5.33 8.44 5.45
N GLU A 149 5.62 8.21 4.19
CA GLU A 149 4.73 8.48 3.06
C GLU A 149 4.55 7.20 2.27
N LEU A 150 3.31 6.71 2.21
CA LEU A 150 2.93 5.50 1.49
C LEU A 150 2.04 5.85 0.30
N TYR A 151 2.39 5.30 -0.84
CA TYR A 151 1.60 5.33 -2.08
C TYR A 151 1.30 3.90 -2.49
N ASP A 152 0.03 3.56 -2.62
CA ASP A 152 -0.39 2.20 -2.97
C ASP A 152 -1.45 2.26 -4.07
N PHE A 153 -1.18 1.60 -5.18
CA PHE A 153 -2.02 1.58 -6.37
C PHE A 153 -2.34 0.15 -6.76
N MET A 154 -3.57 -0.09 -7.12
CA MET A 154 -3.99 -1.36 -7.69
C MET A 154 -4.87 -1.12 -8.89
N GLY A 155 -4.65 -1.90 -9.94
CA GLY A 155 -5.52 -1.96 -11.10
C GLY A 155 -5.66 -3.38 -11.58
N GLY A 156 -6.87 -3.74 -12.04
CA GLY A 156 -7.11 -5.07 -12.56
C GLY A 156 -8.29 -5.09 -13.53
N PHE A 157 -8.32 -6.13 -14.31
CA PHE A 157 -9.44 -6.43 -15.20
C PHE A 157 -9.70 -7.92 -15.25
N SER A 158 -10.93 -8.29 -15.55
CA SER A 158 -11.30 -9.65 -15.90
C SER A 158 -12.31 -9.63 -17.05
N THR A 159 -12.29 -10.69 -17.85
CA THR A 159 -13.20 -10.81 -18.97
C THR A 159 -13.59 -12.26 -19.23
N ARG A 160 -14.84 -12.47 -19.65
CA ARG A 160 -15.38 -13.76 -20.06
C ARG A 160 -15.11 -13.98 -21.54
N LEU A 161 -14.17 -14.87 -21.86
CA LEU A 161 -13.81 -15.20 -23.23
C LEU A 161 -14.93 -15.97 -23.96
N ASN A 162 -15.54 -16.91 -23.25
CA ASN A 162 -16.67 -17.71 -23.71
C ASN A 162 -17.54 -18.12 -22.51
N PRO A 163 -18.67 -18.82 -22.67
CA PRO A 163 -19.55 -19.17 -21.55
C PRO A 163 -18.89 -19.94 -20.41
N LYS A 164 -17.74 -20.58 -20.66
CA LYS A 164 -17.03 -21.41 -19.67
C LYS A 164 -15.74 -20.81 -19.15
N TRP A 165 -15.06 -19.94 -19.92
CA TRP A 165 -13.73 -19.43 -19.57
C TRP A 165 -13.76 -17.96 -19.20
N ILE A 166 -13.15 -17.64 -18.04
CA ILE A 166 -12.89 -16.27 -17.58
C ILE A 166 -11.38 -16.15 -17.36
N ILE A 167 -10.82 -15.04 -17.80
CA ILE A 167 -9.43 -14.66 -17.54
C ILE A 167 -9.40 -13.31 -16.84
N GLY A 168 -8.32 -13.05 -16.10
CA GLY A 168 -8.11 -11.76 -15.46
C GLY A 168 -6.66 -11.51 -15.14
N ALA A 169 -6.32 -10.24 -14.97
CA ALA A 169 -5.01 -9.80 -14.52
C ALA A 169 -5.16 -8.64 -13.55
N GLN A 170 -4.20 -8.53 -12.62
CA GLN A 170 -4.16 -7.49 -11.61
C GLN A 170 -2.72 -7.12 -11.33
N GLY A 171 -2.46 -5.82 -11.17
CA GLY A 171 -1.18 -5.30 -10.68
C GLY A 171 -1.40 -4.47 -9.42
N VAL A 172 -0.48 -4.61 -8.46
CA VAL A 172 -0.36 -3.75 -7.27
C VAL A 172 1.03 -3.17 -7.25
N TYR A 173 1.13 -1.89 -6.99
CA TYR A 173 2.39 -1.19 -6.81
C TYR A 173 2.34 -0.36 -5.54
N THR A 174 3.23 -0.64 -4.60
CA THR A 174 3.39 0.12 -3.37
C THR A 174 4.76 0.79 -3.35
N ALA A 175 4.79 2.08 -3.13
CA ALA A 175 6.00 2.86 -2.88
C ALA A 175 5.91 3.50 -1.50
N GLN A 176 6.98 3.42 -0.73
CA GLN A 176 7.04 3.98 0.62
C GLN A 176 8.35 4.73 0.80
N LEU A 177 8.26 5.89 1.43
CA LEU A 177 9.38 6.69 1.88
C LEU A 177 9.27 6.90 3.39
N ASP A 178 10.15 6.25 4.15
CA ASP A 178 10.27 6.43 5.59
C ASP A 178 11.60 7.11 5.91
N TYR A 179 11.57 8.17 6.72
CA TYR A 179 12.77 8.92 7.07
C TYR A 179 12.69 9.60 8.43
N ARG A 180 13.87 9.84 9.03
CA ARG A 180 14.01 10.64 10.25
C ARG A 180 14.81 11.92 9.98
N THR A 181 14.52 12.95 10.76
CA THR A 181 15.21 14.25 10.67
C THR A 181 16.26 14.44 11.75
N ARG A 182 16.31 13.56 12.77
CA ARG A 182 17.29 13.55 13.85
C ARG A 182 18.31 12.44 13.59
N ASP A 183 19.58 12.70 13.93
CA ASP A 183 20.64 11.69 13.82
C ASP A 183 20.37 10.49 14.77
N PRO A 184 20.53 9.29 14.28
CA PRO A 184 20.82 8.92 12.90
C PRO A 184 19.64 9.27 11.98
N ARG A 185 19.92 9.57 10.70
CA ARG A 185 18.90 9.94 9.72
C ARG A 185 18.75 8.84 8.69
N PRO A 186 18.03 7.76 9.02
CA PRO A 186 17.69 6.77 8.03
C PRO A 186 16.74 7.36 7.00
N LYS A 187 16.92 6.93 5.77
CA LYS A 187 16.01 7.14 4.67
C LYS A 187 15.80 5.80 4.00
N ASN A 188 14.62 5.26 4.16
CA ASN A 188 14.20 3.99 3.61
C ASN A 188 13.29 4.26 2.41
N LEU A 189 13.66 3.73 1.26
CA LEU A 189 12.86 3.80 0.06
C LEU A 189 12.46 2.38 -0.35
N THR A 190 11.16 2.11 -0.30
CA THR A 190 10.58 0.81 -0.62
C THR A 190 9.83 0.85 -1.94
N SER A 191 9.95 -0.21 -2.71
CA SER A 191 9.17 -0.46 -3.92
C SER A 191 8.73 -1.93 -3.91
N ASP A 192 7.43 -2.14 -3.91
CA ASP A 192 6.80 -3.47 -3.91
C ASP A 192 5.87 -3.59 -5.12
N ILE A 193 6.13 -4.59 -5.97
CA ILE A 193 5.35 -4.87 -7.18
C ILE A 193 4.79 -6.28 -7.07
N LYS A 194 3.46 -6.41 -7.18
CA LYS A 194 2.76 -7.68 -7.24
C LYS A 194 1.94 -7.73 -8.52
N LEU A 195 2.20 -8.74 -9.35
CA LEU A 195 1.44 -9.00 -10.56
C LEU A 195 0.75 -10.36 -10.43
N THR A 196 -0.52 -10.41 -10.80
CA THR A 196 -1.30 -11.64 -10.76
C THR A 196 -2.02 -11.82 -12.08
N ALA A 197 -1.88 -12.99 -12.68
CA ALA A 197 -2.68 -13.44 -13.81
C ALA A 197 -3.50 -14.67 -13.38
N GLY A 198 -4.76 -14.70 -13.74
CA GLY A 198 -5.66 -15.76 -13.31
C GLY A 198 -6.62 -16.19 -14.40
N THR A 199 -7.05 -17.42 -14.28
CA THR A 199 -8.10 -18.00 -15.13
C THR A 199 -9.07 -18.81 -14.29
N SER A 200 -10.31 -18.93 -14.75
CA SER A 200 -11.28 -19.85 -14.17
C SER A 200 -12.15 -20.48 -15.24
N TYR A 201 -12.58 -21.70 -14.97
CA TYR A 201 -13.41 -22.52 -15.83
C TYR A 201 -14.71 -22.90 -15.10
N LEU A 202 -15.85 -22.64 -15.73
CA LEU A 202 -17.16 -22.97 -15.20
C LEU A 202 -17.53 -24.39 -15.64
N LEU A 203 -17.63 -25.27 -14.66
CA LEU A 203 -18.26 -26.57 -14.76
C LEU A 203 -19.73 -26.39 -14.30
N SER A 204 -20.67 -27.15 -14.78
CA SER A 204 -22.07 -27.06 -14.43
C SER A 204 -22.42 -26.32 -13.10
N ALA A 205 -22.06 -26.90 -11.95
CA ALA A 205 -22.32 -26.36 -10.61
C ALA A 205 -21.05 -25.81 -9.92
N TYR A 206 -19.89 -25.92 -10.53
CA TYR A 206 -18.62 -25.56 -9.92
C TYR A 206 -17.82 -24.61 -10.80
N GLN A 207 -17.03 -23.75 -10.18
CA GLN A 207 -16.03 -22.93 -10.85
C GLN A 207 -14.66 -23.27 -10.28
N VAL A 208 -13.75 -23.69 -11.14
CA VAL A 208 -12.37 -24.03 -10.78
C VAL A 208 -11.44 -23.00 -11.40
N GLY A 209 -10.47 -22.52 -10.65
CA GLY A 209 -9.54 -21.51 -11.15
C GLY A 209 -8.11 -21.76 -10.70
N ALA A 210 -7.20 -21.16 -11.45
CA ALA A 210 -5.77 -21.10 -11.14
C ALA A 210 -5.27 -19.66 -11.31
N ALA A 211 -4.28 -19.27 -10.51
CA ALA A 211 -3.62 -17.98 -10.63
C ALA A 211 -2.12 -18.14 -10.49
N LEU A 212 -1.39 -17.30 -11.22
CA LEU A 212 0.04 -17.14 -11.13
C LEU A 212 0.35 -15.78 -10.52
N HIS A 213 1.19 -15.76 -9.50
CA HIS A 213 1.60 -14.56 -8.79
C HIS A 213 3.10 -14.32 -9.01
N PHE A 214 3.44 -13.08 -9.36
CA PHE A 214 4.79 -12.57 -9.36
C PHE A 214 4.89 -11.47 -8.31
N HIS A 215 5.92 -11.54 -7.46
CA HIS A 215 6.16 -10.56 -6.41
C HIS A 215 7.63 -10.13 -6.41
N ARG A 216 7.87 -8.82 -6.40
CA ARG A 216 9.19 -8.24 -6.27
C ARG A 216 9.16 -7.11 -5.26
N TYR A 217 9.84 -7.33 -4.15
CA TYR A 217 10.08 -6.33 -3.12
C TYR A 217 11.52 -5.82 -3.19
N LYS A 218 11.70 -4.51 -3.04
CA LYS A 218 13.02 -3.88 -2.94
C LYS A 218 12.95 -2.76 -1.90
N GLN A 219 13.86 -2.78 -0.95
CA GLN A 219 14.11 -1.67 -0.03
C GLN A 219 15.56 -1.18 -0.17
N THR A 220 15.73 0.13 -0.16
CA THR A 220 17.03 0.80 -0.11
C THR A 220 17.11 1.60 1.17
N ASN A 221 18.09 1.30 2.01
CA ASN A 221 18.35 1.99 3.25
C ASN A 221 19.55 2.90 3.07
N GLU A 222 19.42 4.17 3.37
CA GLU A 222 20.49 5.14 3.44
C GLU A 222 20.47 5.76 4.83
N VAL A 223 21.58 5.67 5.57
CA VAL A 223 21.71 6.27 6.90
C VAL A 223 22.79 7.32 6.86
N LYS A 224 22.46 8.54 7.29
CA LYS A 224 23.39 9.67 7.40
C LYS A 224 23.50 10.12 8.85
N VAL A 225 24.73 10.39 9.26
CA VAL A 225 25.06 10.99 10.57
C VAL A 225 25.74 12.32 10.29
N TYR A 226 25.21 13.40 10.82
CA TYR A 226 25.76 14.74 10.65
C TYR A 226 26.58 15.21 11.85
N ASN A 227 26.31 14.66 13.04
CA ASN A 227 27.07 14.98 14.24
C ASN A 227 28.09 13.86 14.52
N GLU A 228 29.32 14.04 14.05
CA GLU A 228 30.39 13.06 14.21
C GLU A 228 30.84 12.88 15.68
N THR A 229 30.59 13.87 16.53
CA THR A 229 31.03 13.83 17.94
C THR A 229 30.19 12.86 18.80
N SER A 230 28.99 12.52 18.36
CA SER A 230 28.09 11.59 19.04
C SER A 230 27.56 10.52 18.08
N ALA A 231 28.42 10.03 17.21
CA ALA A 231 28.06 9.02 16.24
C ALA A 231 27.49 7.77 16.95
N PRO A 232 26.23 7.44 16.73
CA PRO A 232 25.61 6.27 17.33
C PRO A 232 26.21 4.99 16.75
N LEU A 233 26.15 3.92 17.53
CA LEU A 233 26.52 2.59 17.05
C LEU A 233 25.41 2.05 16.14
N PHE A 234 25.78 1.67 14.92
CA PHE A 234 24.90 1.01 13.97
C PHE A 234 25.32 -0.43 13.74
N TYR A 235 24.34 -1.29 13.73
CA TYR A 235 24.53 -2.70 13.46
C TYR A 235 23.74 -3.06 12.20
N HIS A 236 24.40 -3.77 11.30
CA HIS A 236 23.71 -4.46 10.21
C HIS A 236 23.63 -5.93 10.58
N LEU A 237 22.44 -6.40 10.95
CA LEU A 237 22.19 -7.79 11.25
C LEU A 237 22.22 -8.59 9.94
N THR A 238 23.00 -9.67 9.92
CA THR A 238 23.23 -10.48 8.71
C THR A 238 22.59 -11.87 8.82
N GLY A 239 21.79 -12.10 9.88
CA GLY A 239 21.19 -13.37 10.21
C GLY A 239 22.10 -14.28 11.04
N LEU A 240 21.56 -15.41 11.52
CA LEU A 240 22.27 -16.39 12.34
C LEU A 240 22.94 -15.82 13.59
N GLY A 241 22.41 -14.71 14.13
CA GLY A 241 23.00 -14.02 15.28
C GLY A 241 24.29 -13.27 14.99
N THR A 242 24.67 -13.13 13.73
CA THR A 242 25.84 -12.35 13.32
C THR A 242 25.44 -10.92 12.98
N ASP A 243 26.32 -10.00 13.31
CA ASP A 243 26.21 -8.59 12.95
C ASP A 243 27.57 -8.08 12.47
N TYR A 244 27.59 -6.95 11.80
CA TYR A 244 28.80 -6.21 11.59
C TYR A 244 28.57 -4.70 11.73
N TYR A 245 29.62 -4.07 12.20
CA TYR A 245 29.68 -2.66 12.48
C TYR A 245 29.99 -1.90 11.19
N ARG A 246 29.08 -1.07 10.74
CA ARG A 246 29.19 -0.47 9.41
C ARG A 246 29.83 0.92 9.37
N PHE A 247 29.86 1.62 10.49
CA PHE A 247 30.37 2.98 10.54
C PHE A 247 31.38 3.15 11.67
N ARG A 248 32.63 2.88 11.35
CA ARG A 248 33.73 3.63 11.99
C ARG A 248 33.98 4.82 11.07
N GLY A 249 33.64 6.02 11.56
CA GLY A 249 34.09 7.26 10.98
C GLY A 249 35.61 7.36 10.98
#